data_3ba0b7405f35a4583d3e72869881fe50
#
_entry.id   3ba0b7405f35a4583d3e72869881fe50
#
_cell.length_a   1.000
_cell.length_b   1.000
_cell.length_c   1.000
_cell.angle_alpha   90.00
_cell.angle_beta   90.00
_cell.angle_gamma   90.00
#
_symmetry.space_group_name_H-M   'P 1'
#
loop_
_entity.id
_entity.type
_entity.pdbx_description
1 polymer ?
#
loop_
_entity_poly.entity_id
_entity_poly.type
_entity_poly.pdbx_seq_one_letter_code
_entity_poly.pdbx_strand_id
1 'polypeptide(L)'
;MASSGQVSFKLEDHPKLPKGKRIAVVVLDGWGEYKPDQYNCIHVAQTPTMDSLKQGAPDRWRLIRAHGNAVGLPTEDDMGNSEVGHNALGAGRIFAQGAKLVDLALASGKIYDGEGFKYISESFEKGTLHLIGLLSDGGVHSRLDQLQLLLKGASERGAKRIRVHVLTDGRDVLDGSSVGFVETLENDLAKLREKGVDARIASGGGRMYVTMDRYENDWDVVKRGWDAQVLGEAPHKFKNAVEAVKKLRENANDQYLPPFVIVDDNNKAVGPIVDGDAVVTINFRADRMVMLAKALEYQDFNKFDRVRVPKIRYAGMLQYDGELKLPSRYLVSPPEIDRTSGEYLVHNGVRTFACSETVKFGHVTFFWNGNRSGYFNPQMEEYVEIPSDVGITFNVQPKMKALEIGEKARDAILSGKFDQVIINGVKFKN
;
A
#
# COMPACT_ATOMS: atom_id res chain seq x y z
N MET A 1 -7.33 15.44 34.84
CA MET A 1 -8.29 14.33 34.63
C MET A 1 -9.30 14.80 33.60
N ALA A 2 -9.05 14.52 32.32
CA ALA A 2 -10.02 14.80 31.27
C ALA A 2 -11.02 13.63 31.30
N SER A 3 -12.31 13.94 31.46
CA SER A 3 -13.39 12.96 31.40
C SER A 3 -13.34 12.27 30.04
N SER A 4 -13.12 10.97 30.00
CA SER A 4 -13.35 10.13 28.82
C SER A 4 -14.86 10.18 28.51
N GLY A 5 -15.28 11.17 27.76
CA GLY A 5 -16.63 11.22 27.22
C GLY A 5 -16.82 9.97 26.35
N GLN A 6 -17.70 9.07 26.77
CA GLN A 6 -18.06 7.88 26.03
C GLN A 6 -18.60 8.32 24.67
N VAL A 7 -17.89 7.98 23.59
CA VAL A 7 -18.29 8.34 22.22
C VAL A 7 -19.65 7.70 21.94
N SER A 8 -20.65 8.49 21.61
CA SER A 8 -21.96 7.98 21.23
C SER A 8 -21.95 7.57 19.76
N PHE A 9 -22.27 6.31 19.48
CA PHE A 9 -22.48 5.80 18.12
C PHE A 9 -23.95 5.88 17.67
N LYS A 10 -24.81 6.53 18.44
CA LYS A 10 -26.22 6.66 18.10
C LYS A 10 -26.38 7.46 16.81
N LEU A 11 -27.09 6.89 15.84
CA LEU A 11 -27.54 7.58 14.64
C LEU A 11 -28.90 8.21 14.86
N GLU A 12 -29.04 9.45 14.40
CA GLU A 12 -30.32 10.14 14.42
C GLU A 12 -31.05 9.97 13.09
N ASP A 13 -32.38 10.02 13.15
CA ASP A 13 -33.21 9.98 11.96
C ASP A 13 -33.00 11.25 11.11
N HIS A 14 -32.73 11.08 9.83
CA HIS A 14 -32.62 12.20 8.92
C HIS A 14 -33.99 12.52 8.29
N PRO A 15 -34.46 13.79 8.33
CA PRO A 15 -35.83 14.12 7.92
C PRO A 15 -36.14 13.88 6.45
N LYS A 16 -35.12 13.82 5.59
CA LYS A 16 -35.28 13.60 4.13
C LYS A 16 -34.97 12.17 3.68
N LEU A 17 -34.45 11.33 4.55
CA LEU A 17 -34.09 9.96 4.18
C LEU A 17 -35.18 8.98 4.59
N PRO A 18 -35.65 8.10 3.70
CA PRO A 18 -36.64 7.09 4.02
C PRO A 18 -36.07 6.05 4.99
N LYS A 19 -36.85 5.69 6.01
CA LYS A 19 -36.51 4.63 6.97
C LYS A 19 -36.67 3.25 6.35
N GLY A 20 -35.91 2.27 6.84
CA GLY A 20 -36.09 0.86 6.50
C GLY A 20 -35.77 0.50 5.05
N LYS A 21 -35.06 1.34 4.33
CA LYS A 21 -34.60 1.03 2.97
C LYS A 21 -33.27 0.34 3.00
N ARG A 22 -33.11 -0.70 2.17
CA ARG A 22 -31.83 -1.34 1.92
C ARG A 22 -30.99 -0.53 0.96
N ILE A 23 -29.68 -0.53 1.16
CA ILE A 23 -28.74 0.24 0.36
C ILE A 23 -27.70 -0.69 -0.25
N ALA A 24 -27.44 -0.52 -1.54
CA ALA A 24 -26.30 -1.09 -2.23
C ALA A 24 -25.31 0.02 -2.57
N VAL A 25 -24.07 -0.15 -2.15
CA VAL A 25 -22.94 0.71 -2.50
C VAL A 25 -22.05 -0.05 -3.47
N VAL A 26 -21.99 0.41 -4.70
CA VAL A 26 -21.18 -0.21 -5.75
C VAL A 26 -20.02 0.71 -6.09
N VAL A 27 -18.82 0.31 -5.73
CA VAL A 27 -17.60 1.06 -6.06
C VAL A 27 -17.04 0.54 -7.37
N LEU A 28 -16.96 1.39 -8.38
CA LEU A 28 -16.25 1.14 -9.64
C LEU A 28 -14.86 1.75 -9.55
N ASP A 29 -13.94 1.00 -8.95
CA ASP A 29 -12.59 1.48 -8.67
C ASP A 29 -11.81 1.70 -9.97
N GLY A 30 -11.25 2.91 -10.11
CA GLY A 30 -10.57 3.34 -11.33
C GLY A 30 -11.47 4.02 -12.37
N TRP A 31 -12.79 4.10 -12.13
CA TRP A 31 -13.69 4.87 -12.98
C TRP A 31 -13.54 6.37 -12.69
N GLY A 32 -13.28 7.18 -13.73
CA GLY A 32 -13.12 8.63 -13.58
C GLY A 32 -13.51 9.38 -14.85
N GLU A 33 -13.75 10.67 -14.72
CA GLU A 33 -14.01 11.57 -15.84
C GLU A 33 -12.70 12.06 -16.44
N TYR A 34 -12.58 12.00 -17.76
CA TYR A 34 -11.43 12.51 -18.50
C TYR A 34 -11.86 12.95 -19.91
N LYS A 35 -10.93 13.46 -20.70
CA LYS A 35 -11.19 13.89 -22.10
C LYS A 35 -11.84 12.76 -22.90
N PRO A 36 -12.86 13.06 -23.69
CA PRO A 36 -13.56 12.07 -24.51
C PRO A 36 -12.78 11.81 -25.81
N ASP A 37 -11.72 11.03 -25.72
CA ASP A 37 -10.88 10.66 -26.87
C ASP A 37 -10.71 9.13 -26.97
N GLN A 38 -10.02 8.68 -28.02
CA GLN A 38 -9.78 7.26 -28.29
C GLN A 38 -8.94 6.53 -27.21
N TYR A 39 -8.25 7.26 -26.35
CA TYR A 39 -7.43 6.71 -25.27
C TYR A 39 -8.20 6.58 -23.96
N ASN A 40 -9.40 7.16 -23.89
CA ASN A 40 -10.28 7.02 -22.74
C ASN A 40 -11.17 5.79 -22.90
N CYS A 41 -10.78 4.67 -22.32
CA CYS A 41 -11.49 3.40 -22.42
C CYS A 41 -12.95 3.47 -21.95
N ILE A 42 -13.27 4.34 -20.97
CA ILE A 42 -14.64 4.56 -20.52
C ILE A 42 -15.46 5.24 -21.62
N HIS A 43 -14.87 6.21 -22.31
CA HIS A 43 -15.54 6.93 -23.40
C HIS A 43 -15.83 6.03 -24.60
N VAL A 44 -14.90 5.13 -24.96
CA VAL A 44 -15.06 4.24 -26.12
C VAL A 44 -15.89 2.99 -25.80
N ALA A 45 -16.09 2.67 -24.53
CA ALA A 45 -16.88 1.52 -24.09
C ALA A 45 -18.39 1.81 -24.15
N GLN A 46 -19.19 0.77 -24.36
CA GLN A 46 -20.64 0.86 -24.23
C GLN A 46 -21.03 0.75 -22.74
N THR A 47 -21.49 1.86 -22.15
CA THR A 47 -21.81 1.96 -20.72
C THR A 47 -23.25 2.43 -20.47
N PRO A 48 -24.29 1.71 -20.98
CA PRO A 48 -25.65 2.22 -21.03
C PRO A 48 -26.23 2.55 -19.65
N THR A 49 -25.89 1.80 -18.62
CA THR A 49 -26.33 2.08 -17.24
C THR A 49 -25.72 3.38 -16.71
N MET A 50 -24.41 3.56 -16.86
CA MET A 50 -23.72 4.77 -16.41
C MET A 50 -24.16 5.99 -17.24
N ASP A 51 -24.35 5.81 -18.52
CA ASP A 51 -24.86 6.88 -19.42
C ASP A 51 -26.25 7.34 -18.98
N SER A 52 -27.14 6.41 -18.63
CA SER A 52 -28.47 6.74 -18.13
C SER A 52 -28.46 7.49 -16.79
N LEU A 53 -27.48 7.18 -15.91
CA LEU A 53 -27.27 7.91 -14.65
C LEU A 53 -26.77 9.34 -14.93
N LYS A 54 -25.82 9.46 -15.85
CA LYS A 54 -25.25 10.77 -16.27
C LYS A 54 -26.32 11.68 -16.89
N GLN A 55 -27.21 11.13 -17.73
CA GLN A 55 -28.34 11.88 -18.29
C GLN A 55 -29.31 12.40 -17.22
N GLY A 56 -29.37 11.78 -16.05
CA GLY A 56 -30.16 12.19 -14.90
C GLY A 56 -29.52 13.26 -14.02
N ALA A 57 -28.43 13.91 -14.46
CA ALA A 57 -27.80 14.98 -13.69
C ALA A 57 -28.73 16.20 -13.50
N PRO A 58 -28.67 16.91 -12.35
CA PRO A 58 -27.79 16.67 -11.20
C PRO A 58 -28.32 15.64 -10.19
N ASP A 59 -29.54 15.12 -10.32
CA ASP A 59 -30.19 14.29 -9.30
C ASP A 59 -29.57 12.90 -9.16
N ARG A 60 -29.09 12.33 -10.27
CA ARG A 60 -28.51 10.98 -10.33
C ARG A 60 -27.01 10.94 -10.58
N TRP A 61 -26.38 12.10 -10.85
CA TRP A 61 -24.98 12.20 -11.19
C TRP A 61 -24.33 13.44 -10.61
N ARG A 62 -23.17 13.25 -9.98
CA ARG A 62 -22.33 14.36 -9.47
C ARG A 62 -20.87 13.98 -9.60
N LEU A 63 -20.04 14.96 -9.93
CA LEU A 63 -18.60 14.85 -9.84
C LEU A 63 -18.15 15.21 -8.43
N ILE A 64 -17.25 14.38 -7.88
CA ILE A 64 -16.56 14.64 -6.62
C ILE A 64 -15.07 14.62 -6.86
N ARG A 65 -14.33 15.38 -6.07
CA ARG A 65 -12.86 15.37 -6.12
C ARG A 65 -12.34 14.13 -5.39
N ALA A 66 -11.48 13.38 -6.07
CA ALA A 66 -10.91 12.13 -5.58
C ALA A 66 -9.38 12.15 -5.49
N HIS A 67 -8.77 13.34 -5.43
CA HIS A 67 -7.32 13.56 -5.38
C HIS A 67 -6.97 14.75 -4.47
N GLY A 68 -5.70 14.92 -4.20
CA GLY A 68 -5.17 16.07 -3.50
C GLY A 68 -5.72 16.23 -2.08
N ASN A 69 -5.86 17.46 -1.64
CA ASN A 69 -6.34 17.78 -0.30
C ASN A 69 -7.78 17.31 -0.03
N ALA A 70 -8.59 17.08 -1.08
CA ALA A 70 -9.96 16.59 -0.95
C ALA A 70 -10.04 15.16 -0.37
N VAL A 71 -8.94 14.41 -0.38
CA VAL A 71 -8.81 13.06 0.20
C VAL A 71 -7.67 13.00 1.23
N GLY A 72 -7.17 14.15 1.70
CA GLY A 72 -6.18 14.23 2.78
C GLY A 72 -4.73 14.04 2.35
N LEU A 73 -4.43 14.13 1.06
CA LEU A 73 -3.07 14.12 0.53
C LEU A 73 -2.37 15.49 0.73
N PRO A 74 -1.03 15.54 0.64
CA PRO A 74 -0.26 16.75 0.94
C PRO A 74 -0.63 17.97 0.11
N THR A 75 -0.69 17.82 -1.21
CA THR A 75 -0.91 18.90 -2.17
C THR A 75 -2.10 18.62 -3.10
N GLU A 76 -2.60 19.63 -3.80
CA GLU A 76 -3.70 19.48 -4.77
C GLU A 76 -3.31 18.64 -5.98
N ASP A 77 -2.02 18.59 -6.32
CA ASP A 77 -1.50 17.86 -7.47
C ASP A 77 -1.25 16.38 -7.17
N ASP A 78 -1.29 15.98 -5.90
CA ASP A 78 -1.11 14.58 -5.52
C ASP A 78 -2.24 13.71 -6.07
N MET A 79 -1.85 12.66 -6.79
CA MET A 79 -2.78 11.71 -7.38
C MET A 79 -3.52 10.93 -6.29
N GLY A 80 -4.85 10.87 -6.39
CA GLY A 80 -5.67 10.01 -5.55
C GLY A 80 -5.38 8.53 -5.79
N ASN A 81 -5.74 7.71 -4.82
CA ASN A 81 -5.59 6.27 -4.91
C ASN A 81 -6.71 5.55 -4.15
N SER A 82 -6.78 4.23 -4.30
CA SER A 82 -7.87 3.43 -3.71
C SER A 82 -7.89 3.50 -2.17
N GLU A 83 -6.73 3.56 -1.49
CA GLU A 83 -6.67 3.66 -0.03
C GLU A 83 -7.35 4.94 0.47
N VAL A 84 -6.84 6.09 0.02
CA VAL A 84 -7.34 7.39 0.49
C VAL A 84 -8.81 7.61 0.13
N GLY A 85 -9.24 7.13 -1.05
CA GLY A 85 -10.64 7.18 -1.47
C GLY A 85 -11.55 6.33 -0.61
N HIS A 86 -11.19 5.09 -0.30
CA HIS A 86 -12.00 4.22 0.53
C HIS A 86 -11.97 4.64 2.00
N ASN A 87 -10.84 5.15 2.50
CA ASN A 87 -10.78 5.75 3.83
C ASN A 87 -11.73 6.94 3.96
N ALA A 88 -11.73 7.84 2.97
CA ALA A 88 -12.62 9.01 2.97
C ALA A 88 -14.09 8.62 2.87
N LEU A 89 -14.44 7.65 2.01
CA LEU A 89 -15.82 7.14 1.87
C LEU A 89 -16.28 6.42 3.14
N GLY A 90 -15.45 5.53 3.68
CA GLY A 90 -15.76 4.75 4.87
C GLY A 90 -15.92 5.60 6.12
N ALA A 91 -15.08 6.62 6.28
CA ALA A 91 -15.13 7.54 7.42
C ALA A 91 -16.12 8.68 7.24
N GLY A 92 -16.52 9.02 6.00
CA GLY A 92 -17.33 10.21 5.71
C GLY A 92 -16.61 11.52 6.04
N ARG A 93 -15.29 11.51 6.21
CA ARG A 93 -14.46 12.64 6.63
C ARG A 93 -13.08 12.56 5.96
N ILE A 94 -12.41 13.73 5.87
CA ILE A 94 -11.05 13.82 5.34
C ILE A 94 -10.08 13.70 6.52
N PHE A 95 -9.13 12.76 6.39
CA PHE A 95 -8.01 12.58 7.32
C PHE A 95 -6.70 12.92 6.63
N ALA A 96 -5.71 13.44 7.37
CA ALA A 96 -4.35 13.53 6.87
C ALA A 96 -3.84 12.13 6.59
N GLN A 97 -3.52 11.84 5.33
CA GLN A 97 -3.06 10.52 4.89
C GLN A 97 -1.60 10.28 5.25
N GLY A 98 -1.16 9.01 5.20
CA GLY A 98 0.18 8.60 5.59
C GLY A 98 1.28 9.41 4.92
N ALA A 99 1.18 9.71 3.64
CA ALA A 99 2.15 10.56 2.92
C ALA A 99 2.34 11.91 3.59
N LYS A 100 1.23 12.59 3.94
CA LYS A 100 1.26 13.91 4.61
C LYS A 100 1.84 13.83 6.03
N LEU A 101 1.51 12.78 6.76
CA LEU A 101 2.04 12.58 8.12
C LEU A 101 3.56 12.34 8.10
N VAL A 102 4.07 11.59 7.13
CA VAL A 102 5.50 11.35 6.92
C VAL A 102 6.21 12.65 6.53
N ASP A 103 5.65 13.43 5.59
CA ASP A 103 6.20 14.73 5.21
C ASP A 103 6.36 15.67 6.42
N LEU A 104 5.31 15.79 7.24
CA LEU A 104 5.34 16.63 8.45
C LEU A 104 6.36 16.13 9.48
N ALA A 105 6.48 14.81 9.67
CA ALA A 105 7.42 14.22 10.61
C ALA A 105 8.89 14.41 10.16
N LEU A 106 9.15 14.28 8.87
CA LEU A 106 10.48 14.52 8.28
C LEU A 106 10.83 16.01 8.30
N ALA A 107 9.92 16.88 7.85
CA ALA A 107 10.16 18.33 7.80
C ALA A 107 10.40 18.95 9.18
N SER A 108 9.70 18.48 10.19
CA SER A 108 9.89 18.92 11.59
C SER A 108 11.06 18.25 12.29
N GLY A 109 11.64 17.21 11.72
CA GLY A 109 12.67 16.37 12.36
C GLY A 109 12.14 15.45 13.46
N LYS A 110 10.85 15.51 13.80
CA LYS A 110 10.24 14.70 14.87
C LYS A 110 10.33 13.19 14.63
N ILE A 111 10.45 12.75 13.36
CA ILE A 111 10.64 11.34 13.03
C ILE A 111 11.86 10.75 13.74
N TYR A 112 12.93 11.54 13.92
CA TYR A 112 14.19 11.10 14.53
C TYR A 112 14.13 11.05 16.06
N ASP A 113 13.16 11.73 16.66
CA ASP A 113 12.93 11.72 18.12
C ASP A 113 11.94 10.64 18.55
N GLY A 114 11.28 10.00 17.59
CA GLY A 114 10.26 8.98 17.82
C GLY A 114 10.85 7.65 18.31
N GLU A 115 10.04 6.87 19.03
CA GLU A 115 10.44 5.57 19.60
C GLU A 115 10.87 4.56 18.53
N GLY A 116 10.24 4.60 17.34
CA GLY A 116 10.61 3.72 16.23
C GLY A 116 12.02 4.01 15.70
N PHE A 117 12.37 5.30 15.55
CA PHE A 117 13.71 5.67 15.11
C PHE A 117 14.77 5.37 16.16
N LYS A 118 14.51 5.66 17.43
CA LYS A 118 15.39 5.28 18.55
C LYS A 118 15.66 3.78 18.56
N TYR A 119 14.61 2.98 18.39
CA TYR A 119 14.72 1.52 18.37
C TYR A 119 15.63 1.01 17.24
N ILE A 120 15.47 1.50 16.00
CA ILE A 120 16.35 1.08 14.91
C ILE A 120 17.78 1.62 15.05
N SER A 121 17.95 2.81 15.63
CA SER A 121 19.26 3.45 15.77
C SER A 121 20.20 2.70 16.72
N GLU A 122 19.69 1.86 17.62
CA GLU A 122 20.49 0.97 18.45
C GLU A 122 21.34 -0.02 17.65
N SER A 123 20.99 -0.28 16.38
CA SER A 123 21.79 -1.13 15.49
C SER A 123 22.87 -0.37 14.71
N PHE A 124 22.87 0.97 14.70
CA PHE A 124 23.70 1.76 13.77
C PHE A 124 25.21 1.63 14.01
N GLU A 125 25.63 1.38 15.25
CA GLU A 125 27.05 1.30 15.57
C GLU A 125 27.70 0.04 14.98
N LYS A 126 27.05 -1.11 15.07
CA LYS A 126 27.59 -2.44 14.72
C LYS A 126 26.91 -3.07 13.53
N GLY A 127 25.64 -2.81 13.34
CA GLY A 127 24.79 -3.36 12.28
C GLY A 127 24.71 -2.46 11.03
N THR A 128 23.91 -2.88 10.12
CA THR A 128 23.57 -2.17 8.87
C THR A 128 22.12 -1.67 8.94
N LEU A 129 21.86 -0.47 8.45
CA LEU A 129 20.49 -0.01 8.22
C LEU A 129 20.06 -0.44 6.82
N HIS A 130 19.03 -1.27 6.73
CA HIS A 130 18.40 -1.67 5.49
C HIS A 130 17.10 -0.87 5.27
N LEU A 131 16.95 -0.30 4.08
CA LEU A 131 15.75 0.42 3.65
C LEU A 131 15.12 -0.36 2.49
N ILE A 132 13.87 -0.80 2.66
CA ILE A 132 13.15 -1.60 1.66
C ILE A 132 11.90 -0.85 1.21
N GLY A 133 11.72 -0.68 -0.08
CA GLY A 133 10.46 -0.13 -0.59
C GLY A 133 10.49 0.32 -2.04
N LEU A 134 9.40 0.92 -2.46
CA LEU A 134 9.22 1.40 -3.82
C LEU A 134 10.06 2.65 -4.07
N LEU A 135 10.87 2.62 -5.11
CA LEU A 135 11.67 3.76 -5.57
C LEU A 135 10.88 4.54 -6.63
N SER A 136 10.16 5.56 -6.19
CA SER A 136 9.21 6.29 -7.02
C SER A 136 8.91 7.67 -6.45
N ASP A 137 8.47 8.58 -7.28
CA ASP A 137 7.91 9.88 -6.89
C ASP A 137 6.39 9.98 -7.16
N GLY A 138 5.77 8.87 -7.54
CA GLY A 138 4.33 8.82 -7.83
C GLY A 138 3.42 9.09 -6.62
N GLY A 139 3.96 9.10 -5.40
CA GLY A 139 3.24 9.51 -4.19
C GLY A 139 2.12 8.56 -3.74
N VAL A 140 2.04 7.35 -4.31
CA VAL A 140 1.00 6.35 -3.97
C VAL A 140 1.44 5.42 -2.84
N HIS A 141 2.65 4.90 -2.89
CA HIS A 141 3.21 3.99 -1.88
C HIS A 141 4.37 4.60 -1.11
N SER A 142 5.17 5.40 -1.78
CA SER A 142 6.39 6.02 -1.26
C SER A 142 6.71 7.27 -2.05
N ARG A 143 7.73 8.02 -1.60
CA ARG A 143 8.28 9.18 -2.32
C ARG A 143 9.79 9.18 -2.20
N LEU A 144 10.47 9.48 -3.31
CA LEU A 144 11.92 9.54 -3.38
C LEU A 144 12.51 10.59 -2.43
N ASP A 145 11.89 11.78 -2.34
CA ASP A 145 12.33 12.85 -1.45
C ASP A 145 12.25 12.45 0.04
N GLN A 146 11.26 11.66 0.44
CA GLN A 146 11.17 11.11 1.80
C GLN A 146 12.32 10.13 2.07
N LEU A 147 12.67 9.26 1.10
CA LEU A 147 13.84 8.39 1.21
C LEU A 147 15.13 9.17 1.35
N GLN A 148 15.31 10.24 0.53
CA GLN A 148 16.49 11.11 0.59
C GLN A 148 16.64 11.78 1.95
N LEU A 149 15.55 12.30 2.52
CA LEU A 149 15.55 12.89 3.86
C LEU A 149 15.87 11.85 4.95
N LEU A 150 15.32 10.64 4.85
CA LEU A 150 15.59 9.56 5.80
C LEU A 150 17.06 9.10 5.73
N LEU A 151 17.62 8.94 4.52
CA LEU A 151 19.04 8.63 4.29
C LEU A 151 19.96 9.66 4.95
N LYS A 152 19.68 10.95 4.68
CA LYS A 152 20.43 12.06 5.29
C LYS A 152 20.32 12.03 6.81
N GLY A 153 19.10 11.99 7.35
CA GLY A 153 18.88 12.06 8.78
C GLY A 153 19.44 10.86 9.55
N ALA A 154 19.39 9.66 8.99
CA ALA A 154 19.98 8.45 9.59
C ALA A 154 21.51 8.52 9.57
N SER A 155 22.13 8.96 8.46
CA SER A 155 23.58 9.10 8.36
C SER A 155 24.13 10.13 9.35
N GLU A 156 23.45 11.25 9.51
CA GLU A 156 23.80 12.30 10.50
C GLU A 156 23.66 11.82 11.95
N ARG A 157 22.92 10.74 12.19
CA ARG A 157 22.68 10.12 13.52
C ARG A 157 23.38 8.78 13.72
N GLY A 158 24.43 8.54 12.95
CA GLY A 158 25.36 7.45 13.20
C GLY A 158 25.14 6.18 12.40
N ALA A 159 24.26 6.15 11.43
CA ALA A 159 24.16 5.03 10.48
C ALA A 159 25.38 5.02 9.55
N LYS A 160 26.36 4.16 9.84
CA LYS A 160 27.65 4.09 9.10
C LYS A 160 27.59 3.16 7.91
N ARG A 161 26.66 2.20 7.90
CA ARG A 161 26.40 1.24 6.81
C ARG A 161 24.94 1.27 6.46
N ILE A 162 24.63 1.56 5.19
CA ILE A 162 23.24 1.63 4.69
C ILE A 162 23.12 0.80 3.44
N ARG A 163 22.06 0.00 3.36
CA ARG A 163 21.70 -0.80 2.18
C ARG A 163 20.28 -0.48 1.76
N VAL A 164 20.09 -0.17 0.50
CA VAL A 164 18.76 0.11 -0.06
C VAL A 164 18.35 -1.04 -0.97
N HIS A 165 17.18 -1.59 -0.71
CA HIS A 165 16.56 -2.64 -1.52
C HIS A 165 15.43 -1.99 -2.31
N VAL A 166 15.67 -1.75 -3.60
CA VAL A 166 14.79 -0.94 -4.44
C VAL A 166 13.74 -1.79 -5.14
N LEU A 167 12.50 -1.35 -5.08
CA LEU A 167 11.41 -1.93 -5.90
C LEU A 167 11.06 -0.91 -6.98
N THR A 168 11.06 -1.36 -8.24
CA THR A 168 10.81 -0.49 -9.39
C THR A 168 9.32 -0.34 -9.65
N ASP A 169 8.88 0.85 -10.07
CA ASP A 169 7.48 1.20 -10.22
C ASP A 169 6.96 0.93 -11.65
N GLY A 170 6.86 1.92 -12.51
CA GLY A 170 6.29 1.79 -13.86
C GLY A 170 4.76 1.63 -13.89
N ARG A 171 4.09 1.86 -12.74
CA ARG A 171 2.63 1.78 -12.59
C ARG A 171 2.01 3.09 -12.14
N ASP A 172 2.57 3.69 -11.11
CA ASP A 172 2.14 5.00 -10.57
C ASP A 172 2.95 6.13 -11.21
N VAL A 173 4.01 5.79 -11.92
CA VAL A 173 4.84 6.63 -12.80
C VAL A 173 5.02 5.94 -14.16
N LEU A 174 5.57 6.66 -15.13
CA LEU A 174 5.80 6.14 -16.48
C LEU A 174 6.73 4.92 -16.47
N ASP A 175 6.41 3.90 -17.25
CA ASP A 175 7.34 2.80 -17.52
C ASP A 175 8.61 3.33 -18.18
N GLY A 176 9.76 2.84 -17.72
CA GLY A 176 11.07 3.33 -18.14
C GLY A 176 11.69 4.38 -17.21
N SER A 177 10.90 5.01 -16.35
CA SER A 177 11.40 6.02 -15.40
C SER A 177 12.29 5.45 -14.29
N SER A 178 12.24 4.15 -14.03
CA SER A 178 13.02 3.49 -12.98
C SER A 178 14.52 3.67 -13.14
N VAL A 179 15.04 3.74 -14.37
CA VAL A 179 16.46 4.01 -14.63
C VAL A 179 16.89 5.34 -14.03
N GLY A 180 16.12 6.40 -14.28
CA GLY A 180 16.41 7.74 -13.74
C GLY A 180 16.32 7.80 -12.21
N PHE A 181 15.36 7.08 -11.60
CA PHE A 181 15.25 7.00 -10.15
C PHE A 181 16.43 6.27 -9.51
N VAL A 182 16.89 5.17 -10.12
CA VAL A 182 18.08 4.44 -9.65
C VAL A 182 19.34 5.28 -9.82
N GLU A 183 19.52 5.99 -10.94
CA GLU A 183 20.63 6.92 -11.15
C GLU A 183 20.64 8.04 -10.09
N THR A 184 19.47 8.62 -9.80
CA THR A 184 19.35 9.66 -8.76
C THR A 184 19.74 9.11 -7.38
N LEU A 185 19.22 7.95 -7.01
CA LEU A 185 19.55 7.31 -5.73
C LEU A 185 21.04 6.97 -5.63
N GLU A 186 21.66 6.42 -6.69
CA GLU A 186 23.11 6.13 -6.70
C GLU A 186 23.94 7.39 -6.49
N ASN A 187 23.54 8.52 -7.08
CA ASN A 187 24.21 9.82 -6.86
C ASN A 187 24.08 10.27 -5.40
N ASP A 188 22.93 10.08 -4.77
CA ASP A 188 22.73 10.43 -3.37
C ASP A 188 23.55 9.53 -2.43
N LEU A 189 23.60 8.23 -2.72
CA LEU A 189 24.44 7.28 -1.98
C LEU A 189 25.93 7.56 -2.17
N ALA A 190 26.37 8.02 -3.36
CA ALA A 190 27.74 8.45 -3.61
C ALA A 190 28.13 9.63 -2.71
N LYS A 191 27.26 10.63 -2.56
CA LYS A 191 27.49 11.76 -1.63
C LYS A 191 27.64 11.32 -0.16
N LEU A 192 26.93 10.26 0.24
CA LEU A 192 27.06 9.67 1.57
C LEU A 192 28.41 8.94 1.71
N ARG A 193 28.85 8.21 0.68
CA ARG A 193 30.17 7.57 0.66
C ARG A 193 31.32 8.58 0.77
N GLU A 194 31.21 9.72 0.11
CA GLU A 194 32.16 10.83 0.25
C GLU A 194 32.28 11.33 1.70
N LYS A 195 31.21 11.22 2.47
CA LYS A 195 31.16 11.55 3.90
C LYS A 195 31.56 10.39 4.83
N GLY A 196 32.03 9.28 4.27
CA GLY A 196 32.50 8.11 5.03
C GLY A 196 31.41 7.12 5.43
N VAL A 197 30.19 7.21 4.85
CA VAL A 197 29.12 6.24 5.06
C VAL A 197 29.17 5.17 3.97
N ASP A 198 29.26 3.89 4.34
CA ASP A 198 29.17 2.77 3.36
C ASP A 198 27.70 2.56 2.95
N ALA A 199 27.26 3.36 1.98
CA ALA A 199 25.89 3.37 1.48
C ALA A 199 25.81 2.83 0.05
N ARG A 200 24.97 1.80 -0.17
CA ARG A 200 24.85 1.11 -1.47
C ARG A 200 23.42 0.61 -1.72
N ILE A 201 23.03 0.49 -2.99
CA ILE A 201 21.90 -0.36 -3.38
C ILE A 201 22.38 -1.81 -3.25
N ALA A 202 21.57 -2.67 -2.63
CA ALA A 202 21.92 -4.06 -2.37
C ALA A 202 21.14 -5.08 -3.22
N SER A 203 19.90 -4.76 -3.52
CA SER A 203 19.04 -5.62 -4.34
C SER A 203 17.91 -4.81 -4.99
N GLY A 204 17.19 -5.42 -5.91
CA GLY A 204 16.01 -4.81 -6.49
C GLY A 204 15.15 -5.79 -7.28
N GLY A 205 14.08 -5.25 -7.86
CA GLY A 205 13.13 -5.94 -8.70
C GLY A 205 11.83 -5.17 -8.86
N GLY A 206 10.96 -5.60 -9.76
CA GLY A 206 9.69 -4.94 -10.05
C GLY A 206 8.63 -5.19 -8.98
N ARG A 207 7.91 -4.15 -8.59
CA ARG A 207 6.88 -4.14 -7.54
C ARG A 207 5.81 -5.22 -7.67
N MET A 208 5.50 -5.68 -8.86
CA MET A 208 4.46 -6.69 -9.11
C MET A 208 5.01 -8.12 -9.08
N TYR A 209 6.33 -8.27 -9.06
CA TYR A 209 6.99 -9.57 -9.10
C TYR A 209 7.86 -9.84 -7.87
N VAL A 210 8.27 -8.79 -7.15
CA VAL A 210 9.17 -8.86 -6.00
C VAL A 210 8.58 -8.09 -4.82
N THR A 211 8.45 -8.72 -3.68
CA THR A 211 8.10 -8.18 -2.36
C THR A 211 6.67 -7.65 -2.20
N MET A 212 6.21 -6.79 -3.12
CA MET A 212 5.02 -5.97 -2.92
C MET A 212 3.72 -6.66 -3.35
N ASP A 213 3.44 -7.86 -2.87
CA ASP A 213 2.08 -8.42 -2.99
C ASP A 213 1.18 -7.92 -1.84
N ARG A 214 -0.11 -8.20 -1.91
CA ARG A 214 -1.11 -7.76 -0.94
C ARG A 214 -2.23 -8.77 -0.77
N TYR A 215 -2.86 -8.73 0.40
CA TYR A 215 -4.02 -9.56 0.76
C TYR A 215 -3.75 -11.06 0.67
N GLU A 216 -2.48 -11.45 0.86
CA GLU A 216 -2.01 -12.84 0.78
C GLU A 216 -2.32 -13.52 -0.57
N ASN A 217 -2.40 -12.75 -1.64
CA ASN A 217 -2.75 -13.23 -2.96
C ASN A 217 -1.67 -14.17 -3.56
N ASP A 218 -0.39 -13.78 -3.46
CA ASP A 218 0.74 -14.56 -3.98
C ASP A 218 1.99 -14.40 -3.09
N TRP A 219 2.25 -15.37 -2.22
CA TRP A 219 3.39 -15.35 -1.33
C TRP A 219 4.74 -15.56 -2.03
N ASP A 220 4.76 -16.10 -3.25
CA ASP A 220 5.98 -16.24 -4.03
C ASP A 220 6.57 -14.89 -4.43
N VAL A 221 5.74 -13.86 -4.57
CA VAL A 221 6.20 -12.47 -4.77
C VAL A 221 7.01 -12.00 -3.56
N VAL A 222 6.53 -12.26 -2.35
CA VAL A 222 7.24 -11.90 -1.11
C VAL A 222 8.49 -12.74 -0.95
N LYS A 223 8.42 -14.04 -1.28
CA LYS A 223 9.56 -14.94 -1.20
C LYS A 223 10.70 -14.50 -2.12
N ARG A 224 10.44 -14.11 -3.36
CA ARG A 224 11.49 -13.58 -4.26
C ARG A 224 12.20 -12.36 -3.64
N GLY A 225 11.45 -11.49 -2.97
CA GLY A 225 12.03 -10.38 -2.21
C GLY A 225 12.85 -10.85 -1.01
N TRP A 226 12.35 -11.81 -0.25
CA TRP A 226 13.05 -12.41 0.88
C TRP A 226 14.40 -12.98 0.48
N ASP A 227 14.43 -13.79 -0.60
CA ASP A 227 15.65 -14.40 -1.10
C ASP A 227 16.70 -13.33 -1.48
N ALA A 228 16.29 -12.29 -2.18
CA ALA A 228 17.18 -11.20 -2.57
C ALA A 228 17.66 -10.34 -1.38
N GLN A 229 16.76 -9.99 -0.47
CA GLN A 229 17.02 -9.03 0.61
C GLN A 229 17.66 -9.70 1.83
N VAL A 230 17.16 -10.86 2.23
CA VAL A 230 17.60 -11.56 3.44
C VAL A 230 18.72 -12.53 3.13
N LEU A 231 18.58 -13.35 2.09
CA LEU A 231 19.57 -14.36 1.75
C LEU A 231 20.71 -13.80 0.87
N GLY A 232 20.47 -12.69 0.17
CA GLY A 232 21.41 -12.16 -0.82
C GLY A 232 21.47 -13.01 -2.09
N GLU A 233 20.38 -13.68 -2.43
CA GLU A 233 20.27 -14.61 -3.54
C GLU A 233 19.21 -14.17 -4.54
N ALA A 234 19.59 -14.13 -5.80
CA ALA A 234 18.69 -13.89 -6.92
C ALA A 234 19.23 -14.53 -8.19
N PRO A 235 18.35 -14.81 -9.19
CA PRO A 235 18.79 -15.33 -10.49
C PRO A 235 19.75 -14.40 -11.23
N HIS A 236 19.66 -13.09 -10.96
CA HIS A 236 20.47 -12.08 -11.64
C HIS A 236 21.39 -11.39 -10.64
N LYS A 237 22.67 -11.33 -10.98
CA LYS A 237 23.74 -10.68 -10.20
C LYS A 237 24.41 -9.61 -11.03
N PHE A 238 24.56 -8.42 -10.45
CA PHE A 238 25.21 -7.27 -11.10
C PHE A 238 26.13 -6.57 -10.10
N LYS A 239 27.12 -5.84 -10.61
CA LYS A 239 27.98 -4.99 -9.79
C LYS A 239 27.43 -3.57 -9.60
N ASN A 240 26.44 -3.19 -10.42
CA ASN A 240 25.86 -1.86 -10.46
C ASN A 240 24.34 -1.95 -10.68
N ALA A 241 23.60 -1.20 -9.89
CA ALA A 241 22.14 -1.23 -9.95
C ALA A 241 21.56 -0.56 -11.20
N VAL A 242 22.22 0.49 -11.72
CA VAL A 242 21.80 1.14 -12.98
C VAL A 242 21.96 0.18 -14.15
N GLU A 243 23.08 -0.54 -14.21
CA GLU A 243 23.31 -1.59 -15.21
C GLU A 243 22.26 -2.70 -15.10
N ALA A 244 21.95 -3.14 -13.86
CA ALA A 244 20.96 -4.17 -13.61
C ALA A 244 19.60 -3.78 -14.20
N VAL A 245 19.11 -2.59 -13.87
CA VAL A 245 17.80 -2.13 -14.34
C VAL A 245 17.79 -1.94 -15.86
N LYS A 246 18.82 -1.32 -16.45
CA LYS A 246 18.94 -1.18 -17.91
C LYS A 246 18.91 -2.53 -18.63
N LYS A 247 19.67 -3.50 -18.13
CA LYS A 247 19.75 -4.83 -18.74
C LYS A 247 18.46 -5.64 -18.61
N LEU A 248 17.86 -5.63 -17.43
CA LEU A 248 16.63 -6.39 -17.18
C LEU A 248 15.43 -5.81 -17.92
N ARG A 249 15.41 -4.49 -18.18
CA ARG A 249 14.38 -3.84 -18.98
C ARG A 249 14.37 -4.24 -20.45
N GLU A 250 15.42 -4.86 -20.97
CA GLU A 250 15.41 -5.41 -22.34
C GLU A 250 14.31 -6.48 -22.52
N ASN A 251 13.90 -7.16 -21.44
CA ASN A 251 12.92 -8.26 -21.49
C ASN A 251 11.70 -8.09 -20.59
N ALA A 252 11.63 -7.04 -19.79
CA ALA A 252 10.51 -6.78 -18.89
C ALA A 252 10.32 -5.27 -18.67
N ASN A 253 9.08 -4.84 -18.41
CA ASN A 253 8.83 -3.46 -18.00
C ASN A 253 9.15 -3.27 -16.50
N ASP A 254 9.20 -2.00 -16.04
CA ASP A 254 9.66 -1.64 -14.71
C ASP A 254 8.95 -2.41 -13.59
N GLN A 255 7.63 -2.55 -13.67
CA GLN A 255 6.85 -3.16 -12.58
C GLN A 255 7.01 -4.68 -12.48
N TYR A 256 7.58 -5.33 -13.49
CA TYR A 256 7.78 -6.78 -13.55
C TYR A 256 9.26 -7.19 -13.68
N LEU A 257 10.19 -6.29 -13.38
CA LEU A 257 11.61 -6.66 -13.39
C LEU A 257 11.87 -7.87 -12.50
N PRO A 258 12.63 -8.87 -12.98
CA PRO A 258 13.04 -10.00 -12.14
C PRO A 258 13.92 -9.53 -10.98
N PRO A 259 13.97 -10.30 -9.87
CA PRO A 259 14.82 -9.96 -8.74
C PRO A 259 16.30 -10.01 -9.12
N PHE A 260 17.07 -9.07 -8.59
CA PHE A 260 18.51 -9.00 -8.72
C PHE A 260 19.19 -8.62 -7.42
N VAL A 261 20.43 -9.04 -7.26
CA VAL A 261 21.30 -8.63 -6.16
C VAL A 261 22.56 -7.98 -6.68
N ILE A 262 23.07 -7.02 -5.92
CA ILE A 262 24.36 -6.39 -6.20
C ILE A 262 25.45 -7.17 -5.48
N VAL A 263 26.52 -7.45 -6.20
CA VAL A 263 27.65 -8.25 -5.74
C VAL A 263 28.97 -7.46 -5.81
N ASP A 264 29.90 -7.83 -4.95
CA ASP A 264 31.28 -7.32 -4.97
C ASP A 264 32.14 -8.02 -6.04
N ASP A 265 33.43 -7.67 -6.08
CA ASP A 265 34.36 -8.26 -7.03
C ASP A 265 34.58 -9.76 -6.86
N ASN A 266 34.27 -10.30 -5.69
CA ASN A 266 34.31 -11.73 -5.39
C ASN A 266 32.95 -12.44 -5.65
N ASN A 267 32.03 -11.78 -6.33
CA ASN A 267 30.68 -12.27 -6.62
C ASN A 267 29.83 -12.54 -5.35
N LYS A 268 30.15 -11.86 -4.23
CA LYS A 268 29.42 -11.96 -2.97
C LYS A 268 28.42 -10.81 -2.86
N ALA A 269 27.17 -11.11 -2.44
CA ALA A 269 26.15 -10.09 -2.22
C ALA A 269 26.61 -9.03 -1.21
N VAL A 270 26.42 -7.75 -1.54
CA VAL A 270 26.92 -6.62 -0.74
C VAL A 270 26.04 -6.27 0.46
N GLY A 271 24.84 -6.82 0.53
CA GLY A 271 23.91 -6.41 1.59
C GLY A 271 22.79 -7.39 1.91
N PRO A 272 23.06 -8.68 2.21
CA PRO A 272 22.06 -9.53 2.85
C PRO A 272 21.77 -9.02 4.26
N ILE A 273 20.50 -9.09 4.67
CA ILE A 273 20.09 -8.73 6.05
C ILE A 273 20.55 -9.83 6.99
N VAL A 274 21.28 -9.45 8.04
CA VAL A 274 21.87 -10.41 9.02
C VAL A 274 21.50 -10.00 10.45
N ASP A 275 21.85 -10.87 11.40
CA ASP A 275 21.61 -10.61 12.83
C ASP A 275 22.27 -9.29 13.28
N GLY A 276 21.51 -8.50 14.04
CA GLY A 276 21.94 -7.22 14.57
C GLY A 276 21.64 -6.01 13.68
N ASP A 277 21.17 -6.24 12.45
CA ASP A 277 20.81 -5.17 11.53
C ASP A 277 19.49 -4.47 11.91
N ALA A 278 19.32 -3.25 11.43
CA ALA A 278 18.05 -2.55 11.42
C ALA A 278 17.41 -2.64 10.03
N VAL A 279 16.10 -2.81 9.98
CA VAL A 279 15.31 -2.82 8.74
C VAL A 279 14.18 -1.81 8.84
N VAL A 280 14.02 -0.99 7.81
CA VAL A 280 12.88 -0.08 7.67
C VAL A 280 12.21 -0.31 6.33
N THR A 281 10.91 -0.56 6.35
CA THR A 281 10.09 -0.47 5.14
C THR A 281 9.66 0.98 4.93
N ILE A 282 10.03 1.56 3.78
CA ILE A 282 9.89 3.01 3.53
C ILE A 282 8.54 3.42 2.95
N ASN A 283 7.71 2.47 2.58
CA ASN A 283 6.37 2.77 2.07
C ASN A 283 5.48 3.28 3.20
N PHE A 284 4.72 4.33 2.93
CA PHE A 284 3.67 4.81 3.84
C PHE A 284 2.32 4.13 3.61
N ARG A 285 2.09 3.55 2.44
CA ARG A 285 0.86 2.80 2.14
C ARG A 285 0.95 1.37 2.65
N ALA A 286 -0.09 0.95 3.35
CA ALA A 286 -0.13 -0.28 4.11
C ALA A 286 -0.26 -1.57 3.27
N ASP A 287 -1.16 -1.58 2.28
CA ASP A 287 -1.68 -2.80 1.64
C ASP A 287 -0.61 -3.76 1.09
N ARG A 288 0.50 -3.22 0.59
CA ARG A 288 1.61 -4.00 0.00
C ARG A 288 2.82 -4.19 0.92
N MET A 289 2.69 -3.84 2.20
CA MET A 289 3.75 -4.01 3.20
C MET A 289 3.38 -5.00 4.29
N VAL A 290 2.08 -5.29 4.49
CA VAL A 290 1.60 -6.19 5.53
C VAL A 290 2.21 -7.60 5.39
N MET A 291 2.27 -8.15 4.18
CA MET A 291 2.81 -9.50 3.95
C MET A 291 4.30 -9.58 4.28
N LEU A 292 5.07 -8.58 3.85
CA LEU A 292 6.50 -8.51 4.21
C LEU A 292 6.67 -8.34 5.73
N ALA A 293 5.88 -7.49 6.37
CA ALA A 293 5.91 -7.29 7.81
C ALA A 293 5.62 -8.60 8.58
N LYS A 294 4.64 -9.39 8.14
CA LYS A 294 4.38 -10.73 8.67
C LYS A 294 5.61 -11.64 8.54
N ALA A 295 6.24 -11.67 7.37
CA ALA A 295 7.42 -12.48 7.12
C ALA A 295 8.62 -12.08 8.01
N LEU A 296 8.75 -10.77 8.33
CA LEU A 296 9.84 -10.25 9.17
C LEU A 296 9.59 -10.44 10.68
N GLU A 297 8.34 -10.34 11.15
CA GLU A 297 8.03 -10.34 12.59
C GLU A 297 7.47 -11.65 13.14
N TYR A 298 6.69 -12.40 12.34
CA TYR A 298 6.00 -13.57 12.86
C TYR A 298 6.96 -14.74 13.07
N GLN A 299 6.98 -15.29 14.31
CA GLN A 299 7.73 -16.50 14.61
C GLN A 299 7.09 -17.71 13.91
N ASP A 300 5.78 -17.86 14.04
CA ASP A 300 4.98 -18.93 13.44
C ASP A 300 4.58 -18.59 12.00
N PHE A 301 5.57 -18.34 11.16
CA PHE A 301 5.35 -18.04 9.75
C PHE A 301 5.55 -19.29 8.90
N ASN A 302 4.54 -19.68 8.12
CA ASN A 302 4.49 -20.92 7.33
C ASN A 302 4.08 -20.74 5.86
N LYS A 303 4.14 -19.52 5.35
CA LYS A 303 3.70 -19.22 3.98
C LYS A 303 4.75 -19.58 2.93
N PHE A 304 6.01 -19.54 3.29
CA PHE A 304 7.15 -20.03 2.50
C PHE A 304 8.32 -20.37 3.42
N ASP A 305 9.27 -21.15 2.91
CA ASP A 305 10.51 -21.43 3.65
C ASP A 305 11.42 -20.19 3.63
N ARG A 306 11.64 -19.62 4.82
CA ARG A 306 12.52 -18.47 5.02
C ARG A 306 14.01 -18.82 5.01
N VAL A 307 14.36 -20.13 5.07
CA VAL A 307 15.73 -20.68 5.18
C VAL A 307 16.42 -20.22 6.48
N ARG A 308 16.46 -18.93 6.73
CA ARG A 308 16.90 -18.32 8.00
C ARG A 308 16.07 -17.11 8.34
N VAL A 309 15.98 -16.80 9.63
CA VAL A 309 15.26 -15.65 10.16
C VAL A 309 16.25 -14.79 10.96
N PRO A 310 16.70 -13.66 10.41
CA PRO A 310 17.67 -12.81 11.08
C PRO A 310 17.04 -12.12 12.31
N LYS A 311 17.81 -11.99 13.39
CA LYS A 311 17.43 -11.21 14.57
C LYS A 311 17.69 -9.73 14.31
N ILE A 312 16.67 -9.01 13.88
CA ILE A 312 16.74 -7.62 13.42
C ILE A 312 15.92 -6.67 14.30
N ARG A 313 16.21 -5.37 14.17
CA ARG A 313 15.31 -4.31 14.61
C ARG A 313 14.51 -3.82 13.40
N TYR A 314 13.26 -4.27 13.32
CA TYR A 314 12.37 -3.90 12.22
C TYR A 314 11.41 -2.79 12.63
N ALA A 315 11.24 -1.78 11.78
CA ALA A 315 10.19 -0.78 11.87
C ALA A 315 9.59 -0.48 10.50
N GLY A 316 8.28 -0.27 10.44
CA GLY A 316 7.64 0.28 9.26
C GLY A 316 7.74 1.81 9.23
N MET A 317 7.59 2.42 8.07
CA MET A 317 7.38 3.87 7.99
C MET A 317 6.14 4.27 8.80
N LEU A 318 5.06 3.51 8.65
CA LEU A 318 3.84 3.57 9.46
C LEU A 318 3.53 2.19 10.06
N GLN A 319 2.59 2.12 11.00
CA GLN A 319 1.93 0.87 11.34
C GLN A 319 0.94 0.53 10.23
N TYR A 320 1.12 -0.63 9.60
CA TYR A 320 0.35 -1.04 8.42
C TYR A 320 -0.98 -1.69 8.75
N ASP A 321 -1.08 -2.30 9.93
CA ASP A 321 -2.32 -2.90 10.43
C ASP A 321 -2.46 -2.63 11.94
N GLY A 322 -3.43 -1.81 12.27
CA GLY A 322 -3.66 -1.39 13.66
C GLY A 322 -4.27 -2.48 14.54
N GLU A 323 -5.04 -3.41 13.97
CA GLU A 323 -5.64 -4.54 14.70
C GLU A 323 -4.58 -5.61 14.99
N LEU A 324 -3.80 -5.97 13.98
CA LEU A 324 -2.68 -6.91 14.13
C LEU A 324 -1.47 -6.27 14.82
N LYS A 325 -1.48 -4.93 15.01
CA LYS A 325 -0.35 -4.13 15.52
C LYS A 325 0.93 -4.40 14.73
N LEU A 326 0.80 -4.41 13.40
CA LEU A 326 1.86 -4.82 12.48
C LEU A 326 2.28 -3.67 11.56
N PRO A 327 3.58 -3.32 11.46
CA PRO A 327 4.63 -3.81 12.33
C PRO A 327 4.48 -3.30 13.77
N SER A 328 5.10 -4.00 14.70
CA SER A 328 5.07 -3.65 16.14
C SER A 328 5.76 -2.32 16.45
N ARG A 329 6.70 -1.92 15.59
CA ARG A 329 7.43 -0.65 15.65
C ARG A 329 7.29 0.10 14.33
N TYR A 330 7.16 1.42 14.41
CA TYR A 330 7.01 2.29 13.24
C TYR A 330 7.61 3.68 13.50
N LEU A 331 8.01 4.38 12.43
CA LEU A 331 8.67 5.68 12.53
C LEU A 331 7.68 6.83 12.73
N VAL A 332 6.51 6.73 12.09
CA VAL A 332 5.45 7.75 12.14
C VAL A 332 4.14 7.08 12.51
N SER A 333 3.37 7.68 13.41
CA SER A 333 2.05 7.17 13.78
C SER A 333 1.10 7.22 12.58
N PRO A 334 0.35 6.13 12.32
CA PRO A 334 -0.62 6.11 11.23
C PRO A 334 -1.77 7.11 11.46
N PRO A 335 -2.56 7.42 10.41
CA PRO A 335 -3.79 8.19 10.58
C PRO A 335 -4.73 7.52 11.59
N GLU A 336 -5.23 8.27 12.55
CA GLU A 336 -6.26 7.80 13.48
C GLU A 336 -7.64 7.93 12.82
N ILE A 337 -8.01 6.93 12.02
CA ILE A 337 -9.30 6.89 11.31
C ILE A 337 -10.28 6.09 12.16
N ASP A 338 -11.01 6.79 12.99
CA ASP A 338 -12.05 6.25 13.88
C ASP A 338 -13.47 6.57 13.37
N ARG A 339 -14.46 6.02 14.01
CA ARG A 339 -15.88 6.30 13.78
C ARG A 339 -16.26 6.25 12.31
N THR A 340 -15.93 5.13 11.69
CA THR A 340 -16.29 4.83 10.30
C THR A 340 -17.77 4.47 10.17
N SER A 341 -18.30 4.53 8.95
CA SER A 341 -19.69 4.15 8.68
C SER A 341 -19.99 2.72 9.12
N GLY A 342 -19.07 1.79 8.91
CA GLY A 342 -19.21 0.39 9.36
C GLY A 342 -19.40 0.30 10.86
N GLU A 343 -18.61 1.03 11.63
CA GLU A 343 -18.71 1.07 13.10
C GLU A 343 -20.06 1.65 13.57
N TYR A 344 -20.48 2.78 12.99
CA TYR A 344 -21.80 3.37 13.31
C TYR A 344 -22.95 2.43 12.97
N LEU A 345 -22.93 1.83 11.80
CA LEU A 345 -24.02 0.95 11.34
C LEU A 345 -24.18 -0.26 12.26
N VAL A 346 -23.08 -0.92 12.61
CA VAL A 346 -23.08 -2.08 13.50
C VAL A 346 -23.62 -1.72 14.89
N HIS A 347 -23.22 -0.58 15.47
CA HIS A 347 -23.74 -0.13 16.78
C HIS A 347 -25.23 0.24 16.76
N ASN A 348 -25.80 0.47 15.58
CA ASN A 348 -27.23 0.74 15.41
C ASN A 348 -28.03 -0.46 14.90
N GLY A 349 -27.48 -1.67 14.96
CA GLY A 349 -28.16 -2.90 14.60
C GLY A 349 -28.35 -3.11 13.09
N VAL A 350 -27.59 -2.39 12.26
CA VAL A 350 -27.61 -2.51 10.79
C VAL A 350 -26.73 -3.66 10.35
N ARG A 351 -27.29 -4.61 9.60
CA ARG A 351 -26.55 -5.76 9.08
C ARG A 351 -25.91 -5.42 7.75
N THR A 352 -24.63 -5.67 7.65
CA THR A 352 -23.81 -5.29 6.49
C THR A 352 -23.20 -6.50 5.80
N PHE A 353 -23.06 -6.40 4.48
CA PHE A 353 -22.38 -7.37 3.63
C PHE A 353 -21.35 -6.64 2.78
N ALA A 354 -20.12 -7.15 2.75
CA ALA A 354 -19.06 -6.61 1.90
C ALA A 354 -18.49 -7.73 1.02
N CYS A 355 -18.33 -7.47 -0.28
CA CYS A 355 -17.78 -8.45 -1.22
C CYS A 355 -16.88 -7.79 -2.25
N SER A 356 -15.76 -8.44 -2.52
CA SER A 356 -14.87 -8.13 -3.63
C SER A 356 -13.96 -9.33 -3.93
N GLU A 357 -13.20 -9.24 -5.03
CA GLU A 357 -12.12 -10.18 -5.25
C GLU A 357 -10.89 -9.87 -4.38
N THR A 358 -9.98 -10.86 -4.20
CA THR A 358 -8.83 -10.77 -3.29
C THR A 358 -8.09 -9.45 -3.38
N VAL A 359 -7.70 -9.01 -4.58
CA VAL A 359 -6.88 -7.79 -4.76
C VAL A 359 -7.61 -6.49 -4.44
N LYS A 360 -8.93 -6.54 -4.21
CA LYS A 360 -9.78 -5.41 -3.83
C LYS A 360 -10.59 -5.66 -2.55
N PHE A 361 -10.50 -6.83 -1.96
CA PHE A 361 -11.22 -7.19 -0.75
C PHE A 361 -10.94 -6.24 0.42
N GLY A 362 -9.67 -5.94 0.67
CA GLY A 362 -9.28 -4.98 1.69
C GLY A 362 -9.81 -3.55 1.47
N HIS A 363 -10.26 -3.21 0.26
CA HIS A 363 -10.81 -1.88 0.00
C HIS A 363 -12.22 -1.71 0.60
N VAL A 364 -13.04 -2.74 0.56
CA VAL A 364 -14.40 -2.73 1.12
C VAL A 364 -14.48 -3.20 2.57
N THR A 365 -13.36 -3.64 3.13
CA THR A 365 -13.24 -4.10 4.52
C THR A 365 -12.23 -3.26 5.29
N PHE A 366 -10.94 -3.46 5.06
CA PHE A 366 -9.83 -2.84 5.78
C PHE A 366 -9.81 -1.30 5.64
N PHE A 367 -9.70 -0.77 4.41
CA PHE A 367 -9.66 0.68 4.20
C PHE A 367 -10.98 1.36 4.52
N TRP A 368 -12.10 0.73 4.18
CA TRP A 368 -13.43 1.24 4.54
C TRP A 368 -13.61 1.38 6.04
N ASN A 369 -12.99 0.49 6.81
CA ASN A 369 -13.03 0.48 8.27
C ASN A 369 -11.89 1.26 8.94
N GLY A 370 -11.23 2.15 8.22
CA GLY A 370 -10.20 3.02 8.78
C GLY A 370 -8.86 2.34 9.02
N ASN A 371 -8.42 1.49 8.11
CA ASN A 371 -7.20 0.69 8.21
C ASN A 371 -7.25 -0.33 9.37
N ARG A 372 -8.45 -0.87 9.61
CA ARG A 372 -8.71 -1.85 10.64
C ARG A 372 -9.12 -3.19 10.01
N SER A 373 -8.41 -4.27 10.37
CA SER A 373 -8.77 -5.64 9.99
C SER A 373 -9.86 -6.23 10.89
N GLY A 374 -10.55 -7.24 10.39
CA GLY A 374 -11.58 -7.97 11.14
C GLY A 374 -12.94 -7.26 11.15
N TYR A 375 -13.85 -7.82 11.94
CA TYR A 375 -15.22 -7.32 12.13
C TYR A 375 -15.30 -6.36 13.31
N PHE A 376 -16.18 -5.36 13.25
CA PHE A 376 -16.65 -4.67 14.45
C PHE A 376 -17.57 -5.57 15.27
N ASN A 377 -18.46 -6.31 14.57
CA ASN A 377 -19.31 -7.34 15.18
C ASN A 377 -19.60 -8.46 14.16
N PRO A 378 -19.03 -9.67 14.36
CA PRO A 378 -19.20 -10.78 13.42
C PRO A 378 -20.64 -11.31 13.33
N GLN A 379 -21.55 -10.91 14.22
CA GLN A 379 -22.96 -11.28 14.14
C GLN A 379 -23.76 -10.33 13.22
N MET A 380 -23.20 -9.14 12.94
CA MET A 380 -23.86 -8.11 12.14
C MET A 380 -23.21 -7.91 10.77
N GLU A 381 -22.04 -8.46 10.55
CA GLU A 381 -21.23 -8.24 9.35
C GLU A 381 -20.89 -9.57 8.67
N GLU A 382 -20.93 -9.59 7.35
CA GLU A 382 -20.47 -10.72 6.54
C GLU A 382 -19.56 -10.22 5.43
N TYR A 383 -18.33 -10.72 5.38
CA TYR A 383 -17.33 -10.37 4.39
C TYR A 383 -17.05 -11.57 3.50
N VAL A 384 -17.24 -11.41 2.20
CA VAL A 384 -17.08 -12.48 1.20
C VAL A 384 -15.95 -12.10 0.24
N GLU A 385 -14.91 -12.90 0.26
CA GLU A 385 -13.81 -12.80 -0.68
C GLU A 385 -14.01 -13.77 -1.84
N ILE A 386 -13.81 -13.27 -3.06
CA ILE A 386 -13.75 -14.08 -4.27
C ILE A 386 -12.29 -14.17 -4.69
N PRO A 387 -11.67 -15.37 -4.76
CA PRO A 387 -10.28 -15.50 -5.12
C PRO A 387 -9.95 -14.87 -6.47
N SER A 388 -8.95 -13.96 -6.49
CA SER A 388 -8.38 -13.43 -7.73
C SER A 388 -7.54 -14.49 -8.43
N ASP A 389 -7.41 -14.38 -9.75
CA ASP A 389 -6.53 -15.27 -10.51
C ASP A 389 -5.06 -14.98 -10.16
N VAL A 390 -4.30 -16.05 -9.91
CA VAL A 390 -2.88 -15.98 -9.57
C VAL A 390 -2.03 -16.28 -10.81
N GLY A 391 -0.92 -15.55 -10.96
CA GLY A 391 0.01 -15.76 -12.08
C GLY A 391 -0.45 -15.24 -13.44
N ILE A 392 -1.61 -14.57 -13.49
CA ILE A 392 -2.16 -13.94 -14.69
C ILE A 392 -2.24 -12.43 -14.47
N THR A 393 -1.74 -11.65 -15.42
CA THR A 393 -1.85 -10.19 -15.35
C THR A 393 -3.27 -9.73 -15.74
N PHE A 394 -3.77 -8.68 -15.09
CA PHE A 394 -5.15 -8.22 -15.26
C PHE A 394 -5.48 -7.72 -16.66
N ASN A 395 -4.48 -7.31 -17.45
CA ASN A 395 -4.67 -6.96 -18.86
C ASN A 395 -4.95 -8.17 -19.76
N VAL A 396 -4.55 -9.37 -19.35
CA VAL A 396 -4.86 -10.64 -20.04
C VAL A 396 -6.29 -11.10 -19.72
N GLN A 397 -6.73 -10.88 -18.48
CA GLN A 397 -8.11 -11.14 -18.06
C GLN A 397 -8.79 -9.87 -17.49
N PRO A 398 -9.12 -8.89 -18.32
CA PRO A 398 -9.64 -7.59 -17.87
C PRO A 398 -11.01 -7.67 -17.18
N LYS A 399 -11.79 -8.71 -17.44
CA LYS A 399 -13.08 -8.94 -16.77
C LYS A 399 -12.93 -9.28 -15.29
N MET A 400 -11.77 -9.81 -14.90
CA MET A 400 -11.49 -10.19 -13.53
C MET A 400 -12.66 -11.00 -12.92
N LYS A 401 -13.09 -10.73 -11.68
CA LYS A 401 -14.20 -11.41 -11.00
C LYS A 401 -15.49 -10.58 -10.93
N ALA A 402 -15.64 -9.58 -11.80
CA ALA A 402 -16.77 -8.64 -11.74
C ALA A 402 -18.14 -9.30 -11.80
N LEU A 403 -18.32 -10.33 -12.63
CA LEU A 403 -19.60 -11.06 -12.74
C LEU A 403 -19.92 -11.80 -11.43
N GLU A 404 -18.96 -12.54 -10.90
CA GLU A 404 -19.12 -13.31 -9.65
C GLU A 404 -19.42 -12.39 -8.47
N ILE A 405 -18.75 -11.22 -8.38
CA ILE A 405 -19.04 -10.19 -7.38
C ILE A 405 -20.48 -9.67 -7.52
N GLY A 406 -20.90 -9.37 -8.76
CA GLY A 406 -22.25 -8.90 -9.05
C GLY A 406 -23.33 -9.92 -8.68
N GLU A 407 -23.10 -11.20 -8.96
CA GLU A 407 -24.01 -12.30 -8.58
C GLU A 407 -24.10 -12.45 -7.07
N LYS A 408 -22.98 -12.41 -6.34
CA LYS A 408 -22.96 -12.44 -4.88
C LYS A 408 -23.70 -11.25 -4.26
N ALA A 409 -23.50 -10.05 -4.81
CA ALA A 409 -24.23 -8.86 -4.37
C ALA A 409 -25.74 -8.97 -4.59
N ARG A 410 -26.15 -9.44 -5.78
CA ARG A 410 -27.56 -9.71 -6.11
C ARG A 410 -28.18 -10.68 -5.10
N ASP A 411 -27.52 -11.80 -4.86
CA ASP A 411 -28.01 -12.84 -3.96
C ASP A 411 -28.10 -12.32 -2.51
N ALA A 412 -27.12 -11.54 -2.05
CA ALA A 412 -27.15 -10.90 -0.75
C ALA A 412 -28.33 -9.90 -0.62
N ILE A 413 -28.61 -9.12 -1.65
CA ILE A 413 -29.76 -8.17 -1.67
C ILE A 413 -31.08 -8.94 -1.66
N LEU A 414 -31.22 -9.96 -2.51
CA LEU A 414 -32.46 -10.73 -2.63
C LEU A 414 -32.75 -11.58 -1.38
N SER A 415 -31.72 -12.01 -0.66
CA SER A 415 -31.89 -12.77 0.60
C SER A 415 -32.66 -12.02 1.67
N GLY A 416 -32.67 -10.70 1.60
CA GLY A 416 -33.28 -9.87 2.63
C GLY A 416 -32.56 -9.86 3.98
N LYS A 417 -31.41 -10.51 4.08
CA LYS A 417 -30.66 -10.69 5.32
C LYS A 417 -29.89 -9.40 5.71
N PHE A 418 -29.48 -8.60 4.72
CA PHE A 418 -28.64 -7.43 4.92
C PHE A 418 -29.39 -6.12 4.63
N ASP A 419 -29.05 -5.10 5.39
CA ASP A 419 -29.59 -3.75 5.25
C ASP A 419 -28.67 -2.89 4.37
N GLN A 420 -27.36 -3.19 4.36
CA GLN A 420 -26.37 -2.59 3.46
C GLN A 420 -25.53 -3.67 2.78
N VAL A 421 -25.33 -3.51 1.47
CA VAL A 421 -24.43 -4.34 0.65
C VAL A 421 -23.39 -3.44 0.01
N ILE A 422 -22.10 -3.68 0.26
CA ILE A 422 -20.98 -2.94 -0.34
C ILE A 422 -20.20 -3.89 -1.24
N ILE A 423 -19.92 -3.47 -2.47
CA ILE A 423 -19.03 -4.19 -3.36
C ILE A 423 -18.02 -3.26 -4.03
N ASN A 424 -16.84 -3.78 -4.30
CA ASN A 424 -15.89 -3.17 -5.20
C ASN A 424 -15.74 -4.08 -6.41
N GLY A 425 -16.21 -3.61 -7.55
CA GLY A 425 -16.17 -4.31 -8.83
C GLY A 425 -15.23 -3.61 -9.81
N VAL A 426 -14.61 -4.39 -10.63
CA VAL A 426 -13.81 -4.06 -11.84
C VAL A 426 -12.80 -2.93 -11.70
N LYS A 427 -11.55 -3.29 -11.88
CA LYS A 427 -10.44 -2.37 -12.07
C LYS A 427 -10.22 -2.15 -13.58
N PHE A 428 -10.73 -1.04 -14.11
CA PHE A 428 -10.23 -0.55 -15.38
C PHE A 428 -8.84 0.04 -15.15
N LYS A 429 -7.79 -0.77 -15.31
CA LYS A 429 -6.44 -0.26 -15.51
C LYS A 429 -5.95 -0.74 -16.84
N ASN A 430 -5.62 0.22 -17.68
CA ASN A 430 -4.85 0.03 -18.91
C ASN A 430 -3.45 -0.50 -18.59
#